data_427d128f58e549fbd1135e1d0485396b
#
_entry.id   427d128f58e549fbd1135e1d0485396b
#
_cell.length_a   1.000
_cell.length_b   1.000
_cell.length_c   1.000
_cell.angle_alpha   90.00
_cell.angle_beta   90.00
_cell.angle_gamma   90.00
#
_symmetry.space_group_name_H-M   'P 1'
#
loop_
_entity.id
_entity.type
_entity.pdbx_description
1 polymer ?
#
loop_
_entity_poly.entity_id
_entity_poly.type
_entity_poly.pdbx_seq_one_letter_code
_entity_poly.pdbx_strand_id
1 'polypeptide(L)'
;MVGIILAYKQVNKLSPGGWSRGLFLSSREENAAKKELEHLGFVEVVYMAKHEFGIMLDAPKKGKHYDEYEPWKYTCISVDDDDLANIVERLSTIDFYWHTLSAKGKGLAYYGITLIPPDSLKAFIDVIADISELNELKKLLEQALDKNKWMIHYGI
;
A
#
# COMPACT_ATOMS: atom_id res chain seq x y z
N MET A 1 12.26 -3.58 0.68
CA MET A 1 12.54 -2.30 -0.02
C MET A 1 11.20 -1.59 -0.15
N VAL A 2 11.03 -0.51 0.57
CA VAL A 2 9.76 0.23 0.63
C VAL A 2 9.60 1.00 -0.68
N GLY A 3 8.44 0.89 -1.32
CA GLY A 3 8.10 1.73 -2.48
C GLY A 3 7.86 3.16 -2.01
N ILE A 4 8.81 4.05 -2.29
CA ILE A 4 8.69 5.47 -1.96
C ILE A 4 8.18 6.20 -3.19
N ILE A 5 7.04 6.86 -3.06
CA ILE A 5 6.55 7.80 -4.07
C ILE A 5 7.05 9.19 -3.69
N LEU A 6 7.76 9.80 -4.61
CA LEU A 6 8.20 11.19 -4.48
C LEU A 6 7.10 12.13 -4.97
N ALA A 7 6.50 12.90 -4.09
CA ALA A 7 5.66 14.02 -4.45
C ALA A 7 6.45 15.33 -4.32
N TYR A 8 6.41 16.17 -5.34
CA TYR A 8 7.16 17.42 -5.38
C TYR A 8 6.22 18.61 -5.29
N LYS A 9 6.57 19.57 -4.44
CA LYS A 9 5.87 20.85 -4.36
C LYS A 9 6.77 21.96 -4.89
N GLN A 10 6.33 22.66 -5.92
CA GLN A 10 7.03 23.82 -6.43
C GLN A 10 6.83 25.02 -5.48
N VAL A 11 7.92 25.56 -4.94
CA VAL A 11 7.92 26.69 -4.03
C VAL A 11 8.32 27.95 -4.74
N ASN A 12 7.78 28.28 -5.89
CA ASN A 12 7.94 29.62 -6.42
C ASN A 12 6.76 30.10 -7.29
N LYS A 13 6.07 31.04 -6.75
CA LYS A 13 5.46 32.27 -7.27
C LYS A 13 4.38 32.26 -8.36
N LEU A 14 3.87 31.19 -8.87
CA LEU A 14 2.70 31.32 -9.77
C LEU A 14 1.76 30.11 -9.61
N SER A 15 0.71 30.35 -8.84
CA SER A 15 -0.50 29.53 -8.64
C SER A 15 -0.46 28.52 -7.50
N PRO A 16 -1.41 28.59 -6.58
CA PRO A 16 -1.66 27.55 -5.58
C PRO A 16 -2.40 26.39 -6.28
N GLY A 17 -1.80 25.22 -6.35
CA GLY A 17 -2.57 24.03 -6.70
C GLY A 17 -2.00 23.04 -7.72
N GLY A 18 -0.72 22.91 -7.86
CA GLY A 18 -0.14 21.89 -8.76
C GLY A 18 0.60 20.77 -8.03
N TRP A 19 -0.08 19.69 -7.68
CA TRP A 19 0.57 18.42 -7.33
C TRP A 19 0.80 17.62 -8.62
N SER A 20 2.04 17.33 -8.96
CA SER A 20 2.32 16.37 -10.03
C SER A 20 2.51 14.99 -9.43
N ARG A 21 1.85 13.99 -10.02
CA ARG A 21 2.00 12.58 -9.64
C ARG A 21 3.44 12.13 -9.83
N GLY A 22 4.05 11.61 -8.79
CA GLY A 22 5.42 11.09 -8.81
C GLY A 22 5.53 9.79 -9.63
N LEU A 23 6.69 9.60 -10.23
CA LEU A 23 7.12 8.36 -10.86
C LEU A 23 7.74 7.44 -9.82
N PHE A 24 7.52 6.13 -9.94
CA PHE A 24 8.27 5.12 -9.19
C PHE A 24 9.69 5.05 -9.75
N LEU A 25 10.68 5.36 -8.92
CA LEU A 25 12.08 5.40 -9.31
C LEU A 25 12.89 4.42 -8.43
N SER A 26 13.95 3.84 -8.99
CA SER A 26 14.95 3.16 -8.19
C SER A 26 15.71 4.19 -7.33
N SER A 27 16.34 3.76 -6.23
CA SER A 27 17.09 4.65 -5.32
C SER A 27 18.13 5.52 -6.03
N ARG A 28 18.65 5.06 -7.16
CA ARG A 28 19.63 5.79 -7.98
C ARG A 28 18.98 6.86 -8.86
N GLU A 29 17.84 6.54 -9.46
CA GLU A 29 17.03 7.46 -10.27
C GLU A 29 16.37 8.52 -9.37
N GLU A 30 16.01 8.15 -8.16
CA GLU A 30 15.47 9.01 -7.12
C GLU A 30 16.45 10.12 -6.72
N ASN A 31 17.70 9.78 -6.48
CA ASN A 31 18.74 10.75 -6.14
C ASN A 31 19.09 11.67 -7.32
N ALA A 32 19.05 11.16 -8.56
CA ALA A 32 19.26 11.95 -9.75
C ALA A 32 18.11 12.94 -9.98
N ALA A 33 16.87 12.48 -9.87
CA ALA A 33 15.66 13.29 -9.99
C ALA A 33 15.58 14.37 -8.89
N LYS A 34 15.95 14.02 -7.65
CA LYS A 34 16.01 14.97 -6.53
C LYS A 34 16.97 16.11 -6.83
N LYS A 35 18.18 15.80 -7.30
CA LYS A 35 19.21 16.80 -7.61
C LYS A 35 18.78 17.72 -8.78
N GLU A 36 18.09 17.18 -9.77
CA GLU A 36 17.58 17.95 -10.90
C GLU A 36 16.45 18.88 -10.50
N LEU A 37 15.57 18.43 -9.59
CA LEU A 37 14.45 19.22 -9.08
C LEU A 37 14.89 20.31 -8.11
N GLU A 38 15.89 20.06 -7.28
CA GLU A 38 16.54 21.11 -6.47
C GLU A 38 17.12 22.21 -7.37
N HIS A 39 17.69 21.84 -8.51
CA HIS A 39 18.22 22.82 -9.49
C HIS A 39 17.11 23.64 -10.16
N LEU A 40 15.92 23.07 -10.31
CA LEU A 40 14.74 23.75 -10.85
C LEU A 40 13.95 24.57 -9.81
N GLY A 41 14.45 24.69 -8.58
CA GLY A 41 13.84 25.48 -7.50
C GLY A 41 12.73 24.80 -6.74
N PHE A 42 12.69 23.47 -6.75
CA PHE A 42 11.82 22.68 -5.87
C PHE A 42 12.49 22.52 -4.50
N VAL A 43 11.84 23.00 -3.44
CA VAL A 43 12.47 23.11 -2.11
C VAL A 43 12.03 22.01 -1.15
N GLU A 44 10.96 21.31 -1.43
CA GLU A 44 10.42 20.29 -0.52
C GLU A 44 10.10 18.99 -1.27
N VAL A 45 10.72 17.91 -0.81
CA VAL A 45 10.41 16.53 -1.23
C VAL A 45 9.64 15.88 -0.11
N VAL A 46 8.36 15.64 -0.32
CA VAL A 46 7.52 14.92 0.63
C VAL A 46 7.57 13.44 0.28
N TYR A 47 8.14 12.64 1.18
CA TYR A 47 8.09 11.19 1.09
C TYR A 47 6.74 10.75 1.65
N MET A 48 5.89 10.22 0.79
CA MET A 48 4.63 9.63 1.23
C MET A 48 4.83 8.12 1.31
N ALA A 49 4.78 7.59 2.51
CA ALA A 49 4.75 6.16 2.72
C ALA A 49 3.45 5.59 2.13
N LYS A 50 3.53 4.44 1.48
CA LYS A 50 2.36 3.79 0.87
C LYS A 50 2.32 2.33 1.21
N HIS A 51 1.11 1.88 1.44
CA HIS A 51 0.77 0.47 1.51
C HIS A 51 0.31 -0.01 0.15
N GLU A 52 0.57 -1.27 -0.18
CA GLU A 52 0.16 -1.84 -1.45
C GLU A 52 -0.64 -3.10 -1.23
N PHE A 53 -1.74 -3.24 -1.97
CA PHE A 53 -2.66 -4.37 -1.87
C PHE A 53 -2.88 -5.01 -3.23
N GLY A 54 -2.78 -6.34 -3.29
CA GLY A 54 -3.01 -7.09 -4.51
C GLY A 54 -3.76 -8.40 -4.28
N ILE A 55 -4.43 -8.89 -5.32
CA ILE A 55 -5.09 -10.19 -5.29
C ILE A 55 -4.08 -11.27 -5.67
N MET A 56 -3.96 -12.30 -4.84
CA MET A 56 -3.08 -13.42 -5.12
C MET A 56 -3.66 -14.32 -6.22
N LEU A 57 -2.82 -14.73 -7.15
CA LEU A 57 -3.22 -15.65 -8.23
C LEU A 57 -3.61 -17.01 -7.65
N ASP A 58 -2.78 -17.52 -6.74
CA ASP A 58 -2.97 -18.79 -6.03
C ASP A 58 -3.01 -18.55 -4.52
N ALA A 59 -3.66 -19.47 -3.80
CA ALA A 59 -3.63 -19.43 -2.33
C ALA A 59 -2.20 -19.56 -1.80
N PRO A 60 -1.88 -18.91 -0.67
CA PRO A 60 -0.57 -19.05 -0.06
C PRO A 60 -0.24 -20.52 0.24
N LYS A 61 1.02 -20.89 0.00
CA LYS A 61 1.50 -22.27 0.22
C LYS A 61 1.95 -22.45 1.67
N LYS A 62 1.53 -23.55 2.29
CA LYS A 62 1.98 -23.93 3.63
C LYS A 62 3.50 -24.06 3.65
N GLY A 63 4.14 -23.48 4.66
CA GLY A 63 5.61 -23.50 4.82
C GLY A 63 6.37 -22.50 3.95
N LYS A 64 5.69 -21.77 3.07
CA LYS A 64 6.32 -20.68 2.31
C LYS A 64 6.34 -19.41 3.14
N HIS A 65 7.46 -18.69 3.09
CA HIS A 65 7.62 -17.33 3.58
C HIS A 65 7.47 -16.33 2.43
N TYR A 66 6.79 -15.24 2.69
CA TYR A 66 6.55 -14.13 1.77
C TYR A 66 7.29 -12.91 2.34
N ASP A 67 8.56 -12.76 1.98
CA ASP A 67 9.45 -11.72 2.52
C ASP A 67 9.96 -10.79 1.42
N GLU A 68 9.64 -11.11 0.15
CA GLU A 68 10.08 -10.33 -1.00
C GLU A 68 8.99 -9.32 -1.41
N TYR A 69 9.43 -8.09 -1.66
CA TYR A 69 8.57 -7.04 -2.17
C TYR A 69 8.38 -7.20 -3.70
N GLU A 70 7.24 -7.74 -4.10
CA GLU A 70 6.91 -8.05 -5.50
C GLU A 70 5.50 -7.51 -5.90
N PRO A 71 5.19 -6.22 -5.74
CA PRO A 71 3.84 -5.71 -5.96
C PRO A 71 3.36 -5.86 -7.42
N TRP A 72 4.28 -5.80 -8.38
CA TRP A 72 3.98 -6.04 -9.80
C TRP A 72 3.41 -7.42 -10.09
N LYS A 73 3.76 -8.42 -9.29
CA LYS A 73 3.30 -9.80 -9.46
C LYS A 73 1.80 -9.96 -9.19
N TYR A 74 1.25 -9.13 -8.33
CA TYR A 74 -0.14 -9.18 -7.90
C TYR A 74 -0.95 -8.00 -8.39
N THR A 75 -0.40 -7.18 -9.29
CA THR A 75 -1.03 -5.97 -9.82
C THR A 75 -1.58 -5.09 -8.69
N CYS A 76 -0.73 -4.80 -7.71
CA CYS A 76 -1.13 -4.09 -6.52
C CYS A 76 -1.60 -2.66 -6.83
N ILE A 77 -2.57 -2.19 -6.05
CA ILE A 77 -2.91 -0.77 -5.92
C ILE A 77 -2.16 -0.19 -4.72
N SER A 78 -1.86 1.11 -4.77
CA SER A 78 -1.23 1.83 -3.67
C SER A 78 -2.28 2.60 -2.87
N VAL A 79 -2.14 2.55 -1.55
CA VAL A 79 -2.97 3.27 -0.58
C VAL A 79 -2.06 4.14 0.26
N ASP A 80 -2.41 5.40 0.43
CA ASP A 80 -1.62 6.33 1.24
C ASP A 80 -1.64 5.92 2.72
N ASP A 81 -0.50 6.07 3.38
CA ASP A 81 -0.35 5.71 4.78
C ASP A 81 -1.30 6.48 5.69
N ASP A 82 -1.51 7.77 5.44
CA ASP A 82 -2.42 8.62 6.21
C ASP A 82 -3.87 8.09 6.17
N ASP A 83 -4.32 7.55 5.03
CA ASP A 83 -5.66 7.00 4.88
C ASP A 83 -5.81 5.67 5.63
N LEU A 84 -4.75 4.86 5.65
CA LEU A 84 -4.74 3.57 6.32
C LEU A 84 -4.53 3.70 7.84
N ALA A 85 -3.69 4.63 8.29
CA ALA A 85 -3.38 4.84 9.70
C ALA A 85 -4.63 5.05 10.56
N ASN A 86 -5.64 5.74 10.01
CA ASN A 86 -6.90 6.02 10.70
C ASN A 86 -7.77 4.77 10.98
N ILE A 87 -7.49 3.66 10.32
CA ILE A 87 -8.28 2.42 10.44
C ILE A 87 -7.51 1.25 11.04
N VAL A 88 -6.21 1.37 11.25
CA VAL A 88 -5.34 0.28 11.75
C VAL A 88 -5.89 -0.34 13.04
N GLU A 89 -6.31 0.49 14.00
CA GLU A 89 -6.93 0.00 15.25
C GLU A 89 -8.19 -0.83 14.98
N ARG A 90 -9.03 -0.40 14.06
CA ARG A 90 -10.27 -1.12 13.70
C ARG A 90 -9.97 -2.45 13.02
N LEU A 91 -8.87 -2.54 12.27
CA LEU A 91 -8.41 -3.78 11.65
C LEU A 91 -7.78 -4.75 12.66
N SER A 92 -7.34 -4.28 13.84
CA SER A 92 -6.67 -5.11 14.85
C SER A 92 -7.54 -6.20 15.45
N THR A 93 -8.84 -6.22 15.14
CA THR A 93 -9.76 -7.30 15.57
C THR A 93 -9.87 -8.44 14.55
N ILE A 94 -9.38 -8.22 13.32
CA ILE A 94 -9.51 -9.15 12.20
C ILE A 94 -8.30 -10.07 12.15
N ASP A 95 -8.55 -11.38 11.93
CA ASP A 95 -7.51 -12.39 11.80
C ASP A 95 -6.86 -12.33 10.41
N PHE A 96 -5.55 -12.17 10.38
CA PHE A 96 -4.72 -12.25 9.18
C PHE A 96 -3.52 -13.17 9.42
N TYR A 97 -2.60 -13.23 8.46
CA TYR A 97 -1.34 -13.97 8.59
C TYR A 97 -0.17 -13.07 8.20
N TRP A 98 0.91 -13.11 8.96
CA TRP A 98 2.09 -12.28 8.75
C TRP A 98 3.20 -13.11 8.13
N HIS A 99 3.63 -12.76 6.92
CA HIS A 99 4.69 -13.40 6.14
C HIS A 99 4.47 -14.89 5.80
N THR A 100 3.75 -15.64 6.62
CA THR A 100 3.53 -17.09 6.44
C THR A 100 2.22 -17.53 7.06
N LEU A 101 1.63 -18.61 6.56
CA LEU A 101 0.42 -19.20 7.13
C LEU A 101 0.61 -19.76 8.58
N SER A 102 1.86 -19.87 9.03
CA SER A 102 2.16 -20.31 10.40
C SER A 102 2.11 -19.18 11.42
N ALA A 103 2.16 -17.92 10.98
CA ALA A 103 2.14 -16.74 11.84
C ALA A 103 0.79 -16.02 11.73
N LYS A 104 -0.21 -16.56 12.45
CA LYS A 104 -1.51 -15.89 12.58
C LYS A 104 -1.37 -14.65 13.45
N GLY A 105 -1.88 -13.52 12.96
CA GLY A 105 -1.86 -12.23 13.64
C GLY A 105 -3.18 -11.50 13.57
N LYS A 106 -3.28 -10.42 14.29
CA LYS A 106 -4.44 -9.51 14.28
C LYS A 106 -4.06 -8.22 13.58
N GLY A 107 -4.87 -7.82 12.60
CA GLY A 107 -4.60 -6.63 11.81
C GLY A 107 -3.44 -6.78 10.83
N LEU A 108 -3.10 -5.68 10.15
CA LEU A 108 -2.02 -5.65 9.16
C LEU A 108 -0.65 -5.67 9.84
N ALA A 109 0.31 -6.39 9.23
CA ALA A 109 1.72 -6.19 9.50
C ALA A 109 2.13 -4.85 8.88
N TYR A 110 2.09 -3.79 9.67
CA TYR A 110 2.22 -2.41 9.18
C TYR A 110 3.54 -2.14 8.45
N TYR A 111 4.63 -2.74 8.93
CA TYR A 111 5.98 -2.65 8.33
C TYR A 111 6.41 -3.94 7.63
N GLY A 112 5.46 -4.79 7.26
CA GLY A 112 5.76 -6.10 6.72
C GLY A 112 4.73 -6.58 5.71
N ILE A 113 4.67 -7.88 5.50
CA ILE A 113 3.75 -8.49 4.56
C ILE A 113 2.61 -9.18 5.29
N THR A 114 1.37 -8.86 4.88
CA THR A 114 0.16 -9.52 5.39
C THR A 114 -0.47 -10.36 4.29
N LEU A 115 -0.82 -11.58 4.62
CA LEU A 115 -1.65 -12.45 3.80
C LEU A 115 -3.08 -12.41 4.35
N ILE A 116 -4.02 -11.97 3.54
CA ILE A 116 -5.41 -11.73 3.91
C ILE A 116 -6.25 -12.88 3.36
N PRO A 117 -6.82 -13.73 4.24
CA PRO A 117 -7.64 -14.85 3.80
C PRO A 117 -9.02 -14.39 3.32
N PRO A 118 -9.67 -15.13 2.41
CA PRO A 118 -11.04 -14.81 1.94
C PRO A 118 -12.04 -14.60 3.07
N ASP A 119 -11.95 -15.39 4.13
CA ASP A 119 -12.86 -15.33 5.30
C ASP A 119 -12.78 -14.00 6.07
N SER A 120 -11.68 -13.26 5.92
CA SER A 120 -11.47 -11.97 6.59
C SER A 120 -11.85 -10.77 5.73
N LEU A 121 -12.05 -10.96 4.42
CA LEU A 121 -12.31 -9.85 3.48
C LEU A 121 -13.60 -9.10 3.79
N LYS A 122 -14.66 -9.80 4.16
CA LYS A 122 -15.95 -9.16 4.50
C LYS A 122 -15.80 -8.22 5.68
N ALA A 123 -15.13 -8.65 6.74
CA ALA A 123 -14.87 -7.82 7.91
C ALA A 123 -14.01 -6.60 7.57
N PHE A 124 -13.01 -6.76 6.70
CA PHE A 124 -12.19 -5.65 6.23
C PHE A 124 -13.02 -4.63 5.43
N ILE A 125 -13.85 -5.10 4.49
CA ILE A 125 -14.77 -4.25 3.71
C ILE A 125 -15.67 -3.44 4.64
N ASP A 126 -16.22 -4.07 5.69
CA ASP A 126 -17.11 -3.41 6.64
C ASP A 126 -16.39 -2.30 7.42
N VAL A 127 -15.10 -2.49 7.74
CA VAL A 127 -14.28 -1.46 8.43
C VAL A 127 -14.10 -0.22 7.58
N ILE A 128 -13.95 -0.36 6.25
CA ILE A 128 -13.66 0.75 5.33
C ILE A 128 -14.90 1.25 4.56
N ALA A 129 -16.07 0.72 4.86
CA ALA A 129 -17.29 0.93 4.06
C ALA A 129 -17.63 2.41 3.81
N ASP A 130 -17.40 3.26 4.80
CA ASP A 130 -17.79 4.68 4.80
C ASP A 130 -16.61 5.62 4.51
N ILE A 131 -15.46 5.10 4.07
CA ILE A 131 -14.25 5.89 3.83
C ILE A 131 -14.05 6.04 2.33
N SER A 132 -14.33 7.25 1.81
CA SER A 132 -14.29 7.55 0.38
C SER A 132 -12.88 7.42 -0.21
N GLU A 133 -11.85 7.75 0.54
CA GLU A 133 -10.44 7.68 0.16
C GLU A 133 -9.98 6.24 -0.11
N LEU A 134 -10.66 5.27 0.51
CA LEU A 134 -10.39 3.84 0.38
C LEU A 134 -11.31 3.12 -0.62
N ASN A 135 -12.04 3.83 -1.45
CA ASN A 135 -12.97 3.23 -2.42
C ASN A 135 -12.28 2.29 -3.43
N GLU A 136 -11.07 2.58 -3.86
CA GLU A 136 -10.32 1.68 -4.75
C GLU A 136 -9.92 0.39 -4.02
N LEU A 137 -9.47 0.50 -2.79
CA LEU A 137 -9.19 -0.67 -1.96
C LEU A 137 -10.46 -1.50 -1.71
N LYS A 138 -11.58 -0.85 -1.40
CA LYS A 138 -12.87 -1.53 -1.21
C LYS A 138 -13.26 -2.35 -2.45
N LYS A 139 -13.18 -1.78 -3.64
CA LYS A 139 -13.45 -2.49 -4.90
C LYS A 139 -12.53 -3.69 -5.09
N LEU A 140 -11.26 -3.56 -4.75
CA LEU A 140 -10.29 -4.64 -4.86
C LEU A 140 -10.62 -5.78 -3.87
N LEU A 141 -10.99 -5.44 -2.63
CA LEU A 141 -11.42 -6.41 -1.62
C LEU A 141 -12.71 -7.14 -2.04
N GLU A 142 -13.69 -6.42 -2.59
CA GLU A 142 -14.93 -6.99 -3.13
C GLU A 142 -14.64 -7.97 -4.27
N GLN A 143 -13.74 -7.62 -5.21
CA GLN A 143 -13.32 -8.52 -6.28
C GLN A 143 -12.64 -9.80 -5.76
N ALA A 144 -11.82 -9.67 -4.73
CA ALA A 144 -11.17 -10.81 -4.10
C ALA A 144 -12.19 -11.71 -3.39
N LEU A 145 -13.17 -11.12 -2.70
CA LEU A 145 -14.25 -11.81 -2.01
C LEU A 145 -15.11 -12.59 -3.01
N ASP A 146 -15.56 -11.96 -4.08
CA ASP A 146 -16.39 -12.59 -5.13
C ASP A 146 -15.70 -13.79 -5.79
N LYS A 147 -14.38 -13.71 -5.92
CA LYS A 147 -13.55 -14.78 -6.51
C LYS A 147 -13.01 -15.77 -5.48
N ASN A 148 -13.34 -15.59 -4.21
CA ASN A 148 -12.80 -16.38 -3.09
C ASN A 148 -11.28 -16.46 -3.11
N LYS A 149 -10.60 -15.31 -3.33
CA LYS A 149 -9.15 -15.20 -3.46
C LYS A 149 -8.52 -14.62 -2.21
N TRP A 150 -7.30 -15.04 -1.94
CA TRP A 150 -6.41 -14.41 -0.97
C TRP A 150 -5.90 -13.08 -1.51
N MET A 151 -5.60 -12.18 -0.59
CA MET A 151 -4.89 -10.95 -0.92
C MET A 151 -3.56 -10.88 -0.20
N ILE A 152 -2.66 -10.09 -0.77
CA ILE A 152 -1.37 -9.74 -0.18
C ILE A 152 -1.33 -8.24 0.06
N HIS A 153 -0.80 -7.85 1.19
CA HIS A 153 -0.53 -6.46 1.55
C HIS A 153 0.95 -6.30 1.84
N TYR A 154 1.54 -5.29 1.28
CA TYR A 154 2.90 -4.83 1.57
C TYR A 154 2.80 -3.56 2.41
N GLY A 155 3.35 -3.61 3.63
CA GLY A 155 3.49 -2.47 4.52
C GLY A 155 4.64 -1.54 4.11
N ILE A 156 4.80 -0.45 4.83
CA ILE A 156 5.83 0.58 4.60
C ILE A 156 7.19 0.18 5.15
#